data_75a7ae4f76094e745eb7a8d5c0627900
#
_entry.id   75a7ae4f76094e745eb7a8d5c0627900
#
_cell.length_a   1.000
_cell.length_b   1.000
_cell.length_c   1.000
_cell.angle_alpha   90.00
_cell.angle_beta   90.00
_cell.angle_gamma   90.00
#
_symmetry.space_group_name_H-M   'P 1'
#
loop_
_entity.id
_entity.type
_entity.pdbx_description
1 polymer ?
#
loop_
_entity_poly.entity_id
_entity_poly.type
_entity_poly.pdbx_seq_one_letter_code
_entity_poly.pdbx_strand_id
1 'polypeptide(L)'
;MTCIAAVVSGSVIFMGADSVHASSHAIYARDEPKIFQNGDMLIGEAGCVRVGQLLEHAFVPPEHSPRKSDLAYLVTEFIPAVRATVEKQENWTLLIGYRGRLYEVYSDFQIGRVGADYSAIGSGAAVAKGALCVLNREDPRTRIERALAAAAAHVPDVGPPWVIRSLPP
;
A
#
# COMPACT_ATOMS: atom_id res chain seq x y z
N MET A 1 -8.43 -2.88 10.89
CA MET A 1 -8.11 -1.53 10.38
C MET A 1 -6.64 -1.45 10.06
N THR A 2 -6.16 -0.41 9.41
CA THR A 2 -4.82 -0.40 8.79
C THR A 2 -4.38 1.03 8.54
N CYS A 3 -3.09 1.30 8.62
CA CYS A 3 -2.48 2.48 8.04
C CYS A 3 -1.25 2.06 7.22
N ILE A 4 -1.28 2.31 5.92
CA ILE A 4 -0.16 2.12 5.02
C ILE A 4 0.19 3.47 4.43
N ALA A 5 1.45 3.86 4.51
CA ALA A 5 1.98 5.11 4.00
C ALA A 5 3.13 4.83 3.03
N ALA A 6 3.21 5.57 1.94
CA ALA A 6 4.30 5.43 0.97
C ALA A 6 4.83 6.79 0.51
N VAL A 7 6.11 6.80 0.18
CA VAL A 7 6.85 7.97 -0.34
C VAL A 7 7.71 7.54 -1.51
N VAL A 8 7.75 8.35 -2.55
CA VAL A 8 8.72 8.23 -3.66
C VAL A 8 9.83 9.25 -3.47
N SER A 9 11.06 8.78 -3.47
CA SER A 9 12.25 9.64 -3.42
C SER A 9 13.17 9.32 -4.58
N GLY A 10 13.28 10.23 -5.53
CA GLY A 10 13.87 9.92 -6.83
C GLY A 10 13.05 8.87 -7.56
N SER A 11 13.65 7.70 -7.80
CA SER A 11 12.97 6.52 -8.37
C SER A 11 12.73 5.39 -7.36
N VAL A 12 13.19 5.56 -6.12
CA VAL A 12 13.01 4.57 -5.04
C VAL A 12 11.66 4.78 -4.37
N ILE A 13 10.91 3.70 -4.19
CA ILE A 13 9.65 3.70 -3.46
C ILE A 13 9.91 3.18 -2.05
N PHE A 14 9.47 3.91 -1.05
CA PHE A 14 9.43 3.49 0.34
C PHE A 14 7.96 3.31 0.75
N MET A 15 7.65 2.22 1.42
CA MET A 15 6.30 1.95 1.93
C MET A 15 6.41 1.40 3.35
N GLY A 16 5.56 1.91 4.22
CA GLY A 16 5.47 1.45 5.60
C GLY A 16 4.05 1.15 6.00
N ALA A 17 3.89 0.19 6.91
CA ALA A 17 2.60 -0.22 7.46
C ALA A 17 2.66 -0.40 8.98
N ASP A 18 1.52 -0.25 9.61
CA ASP A 18 1.27 -0.71 10.96
C ASP A 18 1.10 -2.23 11.02
N SER A 19 1.29 -2.84 12.20
CA SER A 19 1.15 -4.29 12.42
C SER A 19 -0.08 -4.66 13.25
N VAL A 20 -0.92 -3.69 13.61
CA VAL A 20 -2.09 -3.92 14.44
C VAL A 20 -3.21 -4.57 13.62
N HIS A 21 -3.79 -5.62 14.16
CA HIS A 21 -5.03 -6.22 13.72
C HIS A 21 -6.06 -6.10 14.83
N ALA A 22 -7.26 -5.66 14.49
CA ALA A 22 -8.36 -5.54 15.44
C ALA A 22 -9.49 -6.50 15.07
N SER A 23 -10.03 -7.16 16.08
CA SER A 23 -11.31 -7.86 16.02
C SER A 23 -12.32 -7.13 16.93
N SER A 24 -13.57 -7.58 16.92
CA SER A 24 -14.59 -7.02 17.84
C SER A 24 -14.23 -7.15 19.31
N HIS A 25 -13.25 -7.99 19.68
CA HIS A 25 -12.95 -8.33 21.06
C HIS A 25 -11.48 -8.14 21.46
N ALA A 26 -10.57 -7.92 20.50
CA ALA A 26 -9.14 -7.81 20.80
C ALA A 26 -8.37 -7.01 19.76
N ILE A 27 -7.32 -6.36 20.21
CA ILE A 27 -6.27 -5.76 19.40
C ILE A 27 -5.02 -6.62 19.59
N TYR A 28 -4.38 -7.04 18.48
CA TYR A 28 -3.17 -7.87 18.51
C TYR A 28 -2.29 -7.55 17.30
N ALA A 29 -1.00 -7.81 17.42
CA ALA A 29 -0.09 -7.76 16.29
C ALA A 29 -0.05 -9.12 15.57
N ARG A 30 0.10 -9.11 14.26
CA ARG A 30 0.40 -10.29 13.45
C ARG A 30 1.82 -10.20 12.92
N ASP A 31 2.43 -11.36 12.69
CA ASP A 31 3.75 -11.46 12.07
C ASP A 31 3.68 -11.21 10.55
N GLU A 32 2.52 -11.49 9.92
CA GLU A 32 2.33 -11.25 8.50
C GLU A 32 2.19 -9.74 8.22
N PRO A 33 3.11 -9.16 7.44
CA PRO A 33 3.08 -7.74 7.14
C PRO A 33 1.95 -7.39 6.16
N LYS A 34 1.40 -6.19 6.32
CA LYS A 34 0.37 -5.62 5.42
C LYS A 34 0.97 -5.09 4.10
N ILE A 35 2.29 -5.18 3.96
CA ILE A 35 3.04 -4.79 2.77
C ILE A 35 3.97 -5.91 2.33
N PHE A 36 4.00 -6.20 1.06
CA PHE A 36 4.83 -7.26 0.47
C PHE A 36 5.32 -6.86 -0.92
N GLN A 37 6.37 -7.51 -1.39
CA GLN A 37 6.85 -7.37 -2.76
C GLN A 37 6.34 -8.54 -3.59
N ASN A 38 5.83 -8.25 -4.78
CA ASN A 38 5.49 -9.25 -5.78
C ASN A 38 6.00 -8.79 -7.15
N GLY A 39 6.98 -9.50 -7.70
CA GLY A 39 7.71 -9.06 -8.88
C GLY A 39 8.34 -7.68 -8.67
N ASP A 40 8.11 -6.79 -9.63
CA ASP A 40 8.61 -5.41 -9.64
C ASP A 40 7.68 -4.43 -8.89
N MET A 41 6.79 -4.95 -8.05
CA MET A 41 5.81 -4.14 -7.34
C MET A 41 5.98 -4.28 -5.82
N LEU A 42 5.84 -3.15 -5.13
CA LEU A 42 5.66 -3.11 -3.69
C LEU A 42 4.19 -2.82 -3.42
N ILE A 43 3.49 -3.77 -2.79
CA ILE A 43 2.04 -3.75 -2.63
C ILE A 43 1.70 -3.66 -1.15
N GLY A 44 0.82 -2.73 -0.80
CA GLY A 44 0.20 -2.64 0.50
C GLY A 44 -1.31 -2.86 0.39
N GLU A 45 -1.88 -3.63 1.33
CA GLU A 45 -3.31 -3.95 1.36
C GLU A 45 -3.95 -3.42 2.65
N ALA A 46 -5.09 -2.75 2.50
CA ALA A 46 -5.93 -2.32 3.60
C ALA A 46 -7.38 -2.79 3.38
N GLY A 47 -7.94 -3.39 4.39
CA GLY A 47 -9.34 -3.83 4.43
C GLY A 47 -9.50 -5.33 4.53
N CYS A 48 -9.44 -6.05 3.44
CA CYS A 48 -9.63 -7.50 3.39
C CYS A 48 -8.30 -8.25 3.35
N VAL A 49 -7.84 -8.75 4.51
CA VAL A 49 -6.57 -9.51 4.63
C VAL A 49 -6.46 -10.65 3.60
N ARG A 50 -7.58 -11.27 3.22
CA ARG A 50 -7.58 -12.34 2.22
C ARG A 50 -7.06 -11.86 0.86
N VAL A 51 -7.33 -10.62 0.49
CA VAL A 51 -6.81 -10.01 -0.75
C VAL A 51 -5.29 -9.94 -0.72
N GLY A 52 -4.72 -9.43 0.37
CA GLY A 52 -3.26 -9.40 0.56
C GLY A 52 -2.64 -10.78 0.43
N GLN A 53 -3.19 -11.79 1.13
CA GLN A 53 -2.70 -13.18 1.07
C GLN A 53 -2.76 -13.76 -0.35
N LEU A 54 -3.84 -13.53 -1.08
CA LEU A 54 -3.97 -14.01 -2.46
C LEU A 54 -2.94 -13.34 -3.37
N LEU A 55 -2.76 -12.03 -3.23
CA LEU A 55 -1.81 -11.28 -4.04
C LEU A 55 -0.34 -11.58 -3.69
N GLU A 56 -0.05 -11.94 -2.44
CA GLU A 56 1.31 -12.31 -2.04
C GLU A 56 1.68 -13.74 -2.47
N HIS A 57 0.75 -14.69 -2.32
CA HIS A 57 1.09 -16.12 -2.40
C HIS A 57 0.55 -16.86 -3.63
N ALA A 58 -0.47 -16.33 -4.29
CA ALA A 58 -1.11 -17.00 -5.43
C ALA A 58 -1.09 -16.19 -6.72
N PHE A 59 -0.91 -14.88 -6.64
CA PHE A 59 -0.92 -14.00 -7.80
C PHE A 59 0.46 -13.90 -8.44
N VAL A 60 0.50 -14.01 -9.76
CA VAL A 60 1.69 -13.73 -10.57
C VAL A 60 1.35 -12.56 -11.50
N PRO A 61 2.00 -11.39 -11.34
CA PRO A 61 1.77 -10.26 -12.23
C PRO A 61 2.01 -10.64 -13.70
N PRO A 62 1.13 -10.24 -14.64
CA PRO A 62 1.39 -10.41 -16.06
C PRO A 62 2.69 -9.71 -16.49
N GLU A 63 3.35 -10.22 -17.51
CA GLU A 63 4.54 -9.57 -18.06
C GLU A 63 4.20 -8.22 -18.68
N HIS A 64 4.94 -7.16 -18.28
CA HIS A 64 4.74 -5.82 -18.82
C HIS A 64 5.45 -5.69 -20.18
N SER A 65 4.67 -5.61 -21.24
CA SER A 65 5.20 -5.33 -22.59
C SER A 65 5.86 -3.93 -22.63
N PRO A 66 7.12 -3.82 -23.11
CA PRO A 66 7.80 -2.53 -23.22
C PRO A 66 7.12 -1.53 -24.18
N ARG A 67 6.15 -2.00 -24.97
CA ARG A 67 5.35 -1.16 -25.88
C ARG A 67 4.18 -0.45 -25.17
N LYS A 68 3.85 -0.82 -23.94
CA LYS A 68 2.77 -0.20 -23.17
C LYS A 68 3.32 0.78 -22.14
N SER A 69 2.62 1.87 -21.92
CA SER A 69 2.87 2.71 -20.73
C SER A 69 2.48 1.97 -19.46
N ASP A 70 3.09 2.35 -18.33
CA ASP A 70 2.81 1.73 -17.04
C ASP A 70 1.30 1.74 -16.70
N LEU A 71 0.62 2.88 -16.91
CA LEU A 71 -0.80 2.98 -16.64
C LEU A 71 -1.63 2.10 -17.60
N ALA A 72 -1.28 2.04 -18.88
CA ALA A 72 -1.97 1.18 -19.84
C ALA A 72 -1.82 -0.30 -19.46
N TYR A 73 -0.61 -0.74 -19.09
CA TYR A 73 -0.37 -2.08 -18.58
C TYR A 73 -1.21 -2.37 -17.32
N LEU A 74 -1.16 -1.47 -16.34
CA LEU A 74 -1.90 -1.67 -15.09
C LEU A 74 -3.41 -1.79 -15.34
N VAL A 75 -3.98 -0.94 -16.19
CA VAL A 75 -5.43 -0.95 -16.48
C VAL A 75 -5.84 -2.19 -17.29
N THR A 76 -5.04 -2.58 -18.31
CA THR A 76 -5.49 -3.56 -19.31
C THR A 76 -5.01 -4.99 -19.05
N GLU A 77 -4.01 -5.19 -18.19
CA GLU A 77 -3.43 -6.51 -17.91
C GLU A 77 -3.39 -6.81 -16.41
N PHE A 78 -2.79 -5.93 -15.61
CA PHE A 78 -2.63 -6.16 -14.17
C PHE A 78 -3.99 -6.21 -13.45
N ILE A 79 -4.86 -5.20 -13.60
CA ILE A 79 -6.16 -5.15 -12.93
C ILE A 79 -7.08 -6.30 -13.32
N PRO A 80 -7.23 -6.71 -14.60
CA PRO A 80 -7.98 -7.91 -14.95
C PRO A 80 -7.45 -9.19 -14.28
N ALA A 81 -6.12 -9.34 -14.18
CA ALA A 81 -5.50 -10.48 -13.50
C ALA A 81 -5.74 -10.43 -11.98
N VAL A 82 -5.62 -9.26 -11.34
CA VAL A 82 -6.00 -9.06 -9.92
C VAL A 82 -7.45 -9.47 -9.71
N ARG A 83 -8.37 -8.98 -10.56
CA ARG A 83 -9.79 -9.29 -10.47
C ARG A 83 -10.06 -10.80 -10.51
N ALA A 84 -9.39 -11.52 -11.41
CA ALA A 84 -9.50 -12.96 -11.51
C ALA A 84 -8.98 -13.70 -10.26
N THR A 85 -7.98 -13.13 -9.58
CA THR A 85 -7.35 -13.71 -8.38
C THR A 85 -8.16 -13.46 -7.11
N VAL A 86 -8.66 -12.23 -6.92
CA VAL A 86 -9.34 -11.85 -5.67
C VAL A 86 -10.84 -12.16 -5.67
N GLU A 87 -11.37 -12.59 -6.82
CA GLU A 87 -12.78 -13.01 -6.98
C GLU A 87 -13.78 -11.94 -6.51
N LYS A 88 -14.62 -12.30 -5.51
CA LYS A 88 -15.72 -11.48 -4.98
C LYS A 88 -15.37 -10.78 -3.67
N GLN A 89 -14.07 -10.60 -3.37
CA GLN A 89 -13.69 -9.88 -2.15
C GLN A 89 -14.06 -8.40 -2.25
N GLU A 90 -14.63 -7.86 -1.19
CA GLU A 90 -15.08 -6.48 -1.10
C GLU A 90 -14.33 -5.72 0.00
N ASN A 91 -14.48 -4.40 0.04
CA ASN A 91 -13.95 -3.53 1.10
C ASN A 91 -12.43 -3.62 1.26
N TRP A 92 -11.71 -3.53 0.17
CA TRP A 92 -10.25 -3.48 0.16
C TRP A 92 -9.73 -2.30 -0.69
N THR A 93 -8.55 -1.88 -0.38
CA THR A 93 -7.79 -0.88 -1.14
C THR A 93 -6.34 -1.31 -1.21
N LEU A 94 -5.72 -1.18 -2.38
CA LEU A 94 -4.28 -1.41 -2.55
C LEU A 94 -3.55 -0.09 -2.77
N LEU A 95 -2.36 0.02 -2.19
CA LEU A 95 -1.36 1.01 -2.55
C LEU A 95 -0.21 0.28 -3.24
N ILE A 96 0.02 0.59 -4.50
CA ILE A 96 1.00 -0.09 -5.35
C ILE A 96 2.13 0.88 -5.67
N GLY A 97 3.34 0.49 -5.32
CA GLY A 97 4.56 1.11 -5.80
C GLY A 97 5.08 0.35 -7.03
N TYR A 98 5.20 1.02 -8.16
CA TYR A 98 5.66 0.44 -9.42
C TYR A 98 6.44 1.44 -10.25
N ARG A 99 7.65 1.08 -10.64
CA ARG A 99 8.55 1.90 -11.49
C ARG A 99 8.65 3.36 -11.04
N GLY A 100 8.95 3.57 -9.74
CA GLY A 100 9.11 4.90 -9.15
C GLY A 100 7.83 5.73 -9.06
N ARG A 101 6.66 5.11 -9.09
CA ARG A 101 5.34 5.77 -8.99
C ARG A 101 4.42 5.04 -8.03
N LEU A 102 3.44 5.77 -7.52
CA LEU A 102 2.39 5.21 -6.66
C LEU A 102 1.05 5.16 -7.41
N TYR A 103 0.31 4.09 -7.15
CA TYR A 103 -1.05 3.89 -7.67
C TYR A 103 -1.96 3.41 -6.54
N GLU A 104 -3.19 3.90 -6.52
CA GLU A 104 -4.24 3.42 -5.64
C GLU A 104 -5.24 2.59 -6.45
N VAL A 105 -5.62 1.42 -5.91
CA VAL A 105 -6.63 0.52 -6.49
C VAL A 105 -7.71 0.29 -5.46
N TYR A 106 -8.96 0.39 -5.90
CA TYR A 106 -10.13 0.20 -5.04
C TYR A 106 -10.85 -1.11 -5.37
N SER A 107 -11.72 -1.56 -4.48
CA SER A 107 -12.44 -2.84 -4.61
C SER A 107 -13.39 -2.91 -5.82
N ASP A 108 -13.71 -1.80 -6.46
CA ASP A 108 -14.41 -1.73 -7.74
C ASP A 108 -13.47 -1.89 -8.96
N PHE A 109 -12.17 -2.15 -8.69
CA PHE A 109 -11.10 -2.28 -9.69
C PHE A 109 -10.74 -0.98 -10.42
N GLN A 110 -11.19 0.17 -9.93
CA GLN A 110 -10.68 1.44 -10.37
C GLN A 110 -9.23 1.60 -9.93
N ILE A 111 -8.37 2.04 -10.82
CA ILE A 111 -6.97 2.36 -10.55
C ILE A 111 -6.67 3.81 -10.89
N GLY A 112 -5.98 4.50 -10.01
CA GLY A 112 -5.52 5.87 -10.22
C GLY A 112 -4.03 6.03 -9.89
N ARG A 113 -3.31 6.79 -10.74
CA ARG A 113 -1.95 7.22 -10.43
C ARG A 113 -1.99 8.36 -9.42
N VAL A 114 -1.22 8.25 -8.36
CA VAL A 114 -1.04 9.33 -7.37
C VAL A 114 -0.26 10.49 -7.99
N GLY A 115 -0.77 11.70 -7.88
CA GLY A 115 -0.13 12.90 -8.43
C GLY A 115 0.99 13.48 -7.57
N ALA A 116 1.03 13.13 -6.27
CA ALA A 116 2.08 13.53 -5.33
C ALA A 116 3.17 12.46 -5.21
N ASP A 117 4.27 12.80 -4.55
CA ASP A 117 5.36 11.88 -4.21
C ASP A 117 5.02 10.97 -3.01
N TYR A 118 3.83 11.07 -2.46
CA TYR A 118 3.38 10.29 -1.32
C TYR A 118 1.89 9.92 -1.42
N SER A 119 1.52 8.85 -0.72
CA SER A 119 0.13 8.51 -0.43
C SER A 119 0.00 7.65 0.82
N ALA A 120 -1.24 7.45 1.27
CA ALA A 120 -1.58 6.51 2.33
C ALA A 120 -2.97 5.93 2.12
N ILE A 121 -3.18 4.69 2.60
CA ILE A 121 -4.47 3.98 2.55
C ILE A 121 -4.83 3.41 3.92
N GLY A 122 -6.08 3.01 4.09
CA GLY A 122 -6.63 2.46 5.33
C GLY A 122 -7.23 3.51 6.26
N SER A 123 -7.64 3.10 7.47
CA SER A 123 -8.32 3.97 8.44
C SER A 123 -7.46 5.15 8.93
N GLY A 124 -6.13 4.98 8.98
CA GLY A 124 -5.19 6.03 9.34
C GLY A 124 -4.80 6.96 8.19
N ALA A 125 -5.29 6.72 6.97
CA ALA A 125 -4.81 7.39 5.75
C ALA A 125 -4.90 8.91 5.78
N ALA A 126 -6.00 9.47 6.28
CA ALA A 126 -6.19 10.93 6.31
C ALA A 126 -5.14 11.63 7.18
N VAL A 127 -4.87 11.08 8.38
CA VAL A 127 -3.86 11.61 9.30
C VAL A 127 -2.46 11.43 8.71
N ALA A 128 -2.17 10.24 8.19
CA ALA A 128 -0.88 9.95 7.57
C ALA A 128 -0.60 10.84 6.35
N LYS A 129 -1.56 11.05 5.44
CA LYS A 129 -1.42 11.97 4.30
C LYS A 129 -1.14 13.41 4.76
N GLY A 130 -1.84 13.89 5.79
CA GLY A 130 -1.59 15.20 6.37
C GLY A 130 -0.16 15.34 6.93
N ALA A 131 0.30 14.34 7.68
CA ALA A 131 1.67 14.30 8.19
C ALA A 131 2.71 14.25 7.06
N LEU A 132 2.54 13.36 6.07
CA LEU A 132 3.41 13.24 4.91
C LEU A 132 3.53 14.56 4.13
N CYS A 133 2.45 15.32 4.04
CA CYS A 133 2.43 16.63 3.36
C CYS A 133 3.41 17.63 4.01
N VAL A 134 3.40 17.70 5.34
CA VAL A 134 4.23 18.69 6.07
C VAL A 134 5.66 18.22 6.34
N LEU A 135 5.89 16.91 6.34
CA LEU A 135 7.20 16.28 6.59
C LEU A 135 8.05 16.12 5.31
N ASN A 136 7.86 16.97 4.32
CA ASN A 136 8.48 16.85 2.99
C ASN A 136 10.01 17.06 2.94
N ARG A 137 10.62 17.52 4.04
CA ARG A 137 12.08 17.71 4.18
C ARG A 137 12.79 16.58 4.92
N GLU A 138 12.05 15.64 5.48
CA GLU A 138 12.60 14.47 6.17
C GLU A 138 13.07 13.43 5.18
N ASP A 139 13.99 12.58 5.59
CA ASP A 139 14.32 11.39 4.80
C ASP A 139 13.07 10.47 4.68
N PRO A 140 12.95 9.69 3.60
CA PRO A 140 11.73 8.96 3.30
C PRO A 140 11.30 7.98 4.41
N ARG A 141 12.25 7.33 5.07
CA ARG A 141 11.97 6.37 6.14
C ARG A 141 11.42 7.08 7.38
N THR A 142 12.10 8.12 7.83
CA THR A 142 11.66 8.96 8.96
C THR A 142 10.30 9.61 8.67
N ARG A 143 10.10 10.09 7.45
CA ARG A 143 8.82 10.67 7.00
C ARG A 143 7.66 9.68 7.16
N ILE A 144 7.85 8.41 6.75
CA ILE A 144 6.86 7.35 6.90
C ILE A 144 6.64 7.00 8.37
N GLU A 145 7.72 6.80 9.16
CA GLU A 145 7.62 6.45 10.58
C GLU A 145 6.82 7.50 11.37
N ARG A 146 7.10 8.78 11.13
CA ARG A 146 6.37 9.89 11.76
C ARG A 146 4.92 9.98 11.31
N ALA A 147 4.63 9.70 10.03
CA ALA A 147 3.27 9.69 9.53
C ALA A 147 2.44 8.54 10.13
N LEU A 148 3.03 7.35 10.26
CA LEU A 148 2.40 6.22 10.94
C LEU A 148 2.20 6.48 12.45
N ALA A 149 3.18 7.10 13.11
CA ALA A 149 3.07 7.49 14.50
C ALA A 149 1.97 8.54 14.72
N ALA A 150 1.85 9.53 13.82
CA ALA A 150 0.75 10.49 13.85
C ALA A 150 -0.61 9.80 13.67
N ALA A 151 -0.72 8.85 12.76
CA ALA A 151 -1.95 8.07 12.58
C ALA A 151 -2.29 7.26 13.86
N ALA A 152 -1.31 6.61 14.47
CA ALA A 152 -1.50 5.85 15.72
C ALA A 152 -1.95 6.70 16.91
N ALA A 153 -1.56 7.96 16.96
CA ALA A 153 -1.98 8.88 18.01
C ALA A 153 -3.48 9.25 17.93
N HIS A 154 -4.11 9.08 16.78
CA HIS A 154 -5.49 9.51 16.53
C HIS A 154 -6.43 8.40 16.09
N VAL A 155 -5.91 7.23 15.71
CA VAL A 155 -6.69 6.09 15.20
C VAL A 155 -6.43 4.87 16.09
N PRO A 156 -7.41 4.42 16.87
CA PRO A 156 -7.21 3.39 17.92
C PRO A 156 -6.66 2.06 17.41
N ASP A 157 -6.93 1.72 16.15
CA ASP A 157 -6.56 0.43 15.55
C ASP A 157 -5.34 0.51 14.63
N VAL A 158 -4.53 1.53 14.83
CA VAL A 158 -3.24 1.72 14.16
C VAL A 158 -2.15 1.78 15.22
N GLY A 159 -1.10 1.00 15.07
CA GLY A 159 -0.03 0.98 16.06
C GLY A 159 1.21 0.19 15.64
N PRO A 160 2.33 0.39 16.37
CA PRO A 160 3.56 -0.35 16.15
C PRO A 160 3.41 -1.85 16.44
N PRO A 161 4.39 -2.66 15.97
CA PRO A 161 5.61 -2.25 15.27
C PRO A 161 5.34 -1.79 13.83
N TRP A 162 6.24 -0.91 13.32
CA TRP A 162 6.20 -0.47 11.93
C TRP A 162 7.02 -1.41 11.05
N VAL A 163 6.45 -1.87 9.96
CA VAL A 163 7.18 -2.58 8.91
C VAL A 163 7.43 -1.60 7.77
N ILE A 164 8.69 -1.37 7.40
CA ILE A 164 9.04 -0.47 6.29
C ILE A 164 9.90 -1.21 5.29
N ARG A 165 9.52 -1.15 4.03
CA ARG A 165 10.22 -1.75 2.89
C ARG A 165 10.56 -0.68 1.86
N SER A 166 11.55 -0.95 1.03
CA SER A 166 11.91 -0.12 -0.12
C SER A 166 11.99 -0.97 -1.38
N LEU A 167 11.57 -0.38 -2.49
CA LEU A 167 11.70 -0.95 -3.83
C LEU A 167 12.60 -0.01 -4.64
N PRO A 168 13.82 -0.42 -4.98
CA PRO A 168 14.66 0.32 -5.92
C PRO A 168 14.04 0.32 -7.32
N PRO A 169 14.55 1.19 -8.24
CA PRO A 169 14.06 1.28 -9.61
C PRO A 169 14.28 0.03 -10.43
#